data_eb7216b4990da5ee7d3f41cb1197d2a6
#
_entry.id   eb7216b4990da5ee7d3f41cb1197d2a6
#
_cell.length_a   1.000
_cell.length_b   1.000
_cell.length_c   1.000
_cell.angle_alpha   90.00
_cell.angle_beta   90.00
_cell.angle_gamma   90.00
#
_symmetry.space_group_name_H-M   'P 1'
#
loop_
_entity.id
_entity.type
_entity.pdbx_description
1 polymer ?
#
loop_
_entity_poly.entity_id
_entity_poly.type
_entity_poly.pdbx_seq_one_letter_code
_entity_poly.pdbx_strand_id
1 'polypeptide(L)'
;MTGSISGEADLRHWLIDYLVTNIGCTPDEVDPDLSLADLGVSSRDAVVLSGELSELLGRTVSPIDFWEHPTINALAAYLAAPEPSPDSDAAVKRGARNSLDEPIAVVGMGCRFPGGISCPEALWDFLCERRSSISQVPPQRWQPFEGGPPEVAAALARTTRWGSFLPDIDAFDAEFFEISPSEADKMDPQQRLLLEVAWEALEHAGIPPGTLRRSATGVFAGACLSEYGAMASADLSQVDGWSNSGGAMSIIANR
;
A
#
# COMPACT_ATOMS: atom_id res chain seq x y z
N MET A 1 20.54 -24.62 -18.28
CA MET A 1 20.50 -25.98 -17.72
C MET A 1 19.13 -26.18 -17.12
N THR A 2 18.20 -26.76 -17.88
CA THR A 2 16.83 -27.05 -17.43
C THR A 2 16.81 -28.37 -16.69
N GLY A 3 17.30 -28.41 -15.46
CA GLY A 3 17.08 -29.54 -14.56
C GLY A 3 15.65 -29.40 -13.99
N SER A 4 14.87 -30.50 -14.10
CA SER A 4 13.56 -30.59 -13.43
C SER A 4 13.77 -30.44 -11.91
N ILE A 5 13.32 -29.36 -11.34
CA ILE A 5 13.27 -29.15 -9.87
C ILE A 5 12.13 -30.04 -9.36
N SER A 6 12.46 -31.05 -8.54
CA SER A 6 11.50 -32.06 -8.13
C SER A 6 11.46 -32.28 -6.60
N GLY A 7 12.08 -31.44 -5.80
CA GLY A 7 12.08 -31.61 -4.34
C GLY A 7 12.32 -30.33 -3.56
N GLU A 8 12.03 -30.40 -2.26
CA GLU A 8 12.22 -29.27 -1.32
C GLU A 8 13.67 -28.78 -1.29
N ALA A 9 14.63 -29.71 -1.35
CA ALA A 9 16.06 -29.38 -1.33
C ALA A 9 16.49 -28.63 -2.61
N ASP A 10 15.94 -28.99 -3.76
CA ASP A 10 16.22 -28.32 -5.03
C ASP A 10 15.64 -26.92 -5.05
N LEU A 11 14.41 -26.75 -4.55
CA LEU A 11 13.75 -25.45 -4.41
C LEU A 11 14.49 -24.53 -3.45
N ARG A 12 14.95 -25.06 -2.31
CA ARG A 12 15.75 -24.29 -1.36
C ARG A 12 17.04 -23.80 -2.01
N HIS A 13 17.73 -24.66 -2.74
CA HIS A 13 18.97 -24.29 -3.45
C HIS A 13 18.70 -23.20 -4.50
N TRP A 14 17.65 -23.38 -5.28
CA TRP A 14 17.26 -22.41 -6.30
C TRP A 14 16.91 -21.03 -5.69
N LEU A 15 16.18 -21.02 -4.56
CA LEU A 15 15.86 -19.78 -3.85
C LEU A 15 17.10 -19.06 -3.33
N ILE A 16 18.06 -19.82 -2.77
CA ILE A 16 19.34 -19.27 -2.31
C ILE A 16 20.12 -18.67 -3.48
N ASP A 17 20.25 -19.42 -4.58
CA ASP A 17 20.96 -18.95 -5.78
C ASP A 17 20.30 -17.71 -6.38
N TYR A 18 18.97 -17.63 -6.34
CA TYR A 18 18.22 -16.48 -6.79
C TYR A 18 18.54 -15.25 -5.94
N LEU A 19 18.52 -15.36 -4.60
CA LEU A 19 18.83 -14.27 -3.69
C LEU A 19 20.25 -13.74 -3.88
N VAL A 20 21.21 -14.64 -4.03
CA VAL A 20 22.60 -14.26 -4.29
C VAL A 20 22.75 -13.55 -5.64
N THR A 21 22.06 -14.02 -6.68
CA THR A 21 22.22 -13.50 -8.04
C THR A 21 21.46 -12.20 -8.28
N ASN A 22 20.23 -12.09 -7.78
CA ASN A 22 19.30 -11.02 -8.15
C ASN A 22 19.10 -9.97 -7.04
N ILE A 23 19.22 -10.37 -5.77
CA ILE A 23 19.07 -9.45 -4.62
C ILE A 23 20.44 -8.92 -4.17
N GLY A 24 21.51 -9.70 -4.41
CA GLY A 24 22.88 -9.30 -4.11
C GLY A 24 23.34 -9.71 -2.71
N CYS A 25 22.67 -10.67 -2.08
CA CYS A 25 23.15 -11.28 -0.84
C CYS A 25 24.45 -12.04 -1.07
N THR A 26 25.36 -12.09 -0.09
CA THR A 26 26.46 -13.04 -0.14
C THR A 26 25.99 -14.42 0.36
N PRO A 27 26.57 -15.52 -0.14
CA PRO A 27 26.15 -16.86 0.29
C PRO A 27 26.19 -17.09 1.80
N ASP A 28 27.12 -16.45 2.50
CA ASP A 28 27.27 -16.55 3.95
C ASP A 28 26.22 -15.73 4.75
N GLU A 29 25.54 -14.77 4.09
CA GLU A 29 24.49 -13.97 4.70
C GLU A 29 23.11 -14.61 4.55
N VAL A 30 22.95 -15.59 3.67
CA VAL A 30 21.67 -16.24 3.43
C VAL A 30 21.44 -17.35 4.45
N ASP A 31 20.79 -16.99 5.58
CA ASP A 31 20.26 -17.96 6.53
C ASP A 31 18.85 -18.37 6.08
N PRO A 32 18.60 -19.67 5.76
CA PRO A 32 17.29 -20.12 5.30
C PRO A 32 16.15 -19.99 6.31
N ASP A 33 16.44 -19.72 7.56
CA ASP A 33 15.45 -19.52 8.62
C ASP A 33 15.15 -18.03 8.90
N LEU A 34 15.93 -17.11 8.33
CA LEU A 34 15.59 -15.68 8.34
C LEU A 34 14.41 -15.37 7.41
N SER A 35 13.69 -14.29 7.73
CA SER A 35 12.62 -13.86 6.83
C SER A 35 13.18 -13.34 5.51
N LEU A 36 12.45 -13.59 4.42
CA LEU A 36 12.81 -13.07 3.10
C LEU A 36 12.92 -11.54 3.08
N ALA A 37 12.14 -10.86 3.91
CA ALA A 37 12.22 -9.40 4.08
C ALA A 37 13.54 -8.98 4.75
N ASP A 38 14.00 -9.71 5.77
CA ASP A 38 15.30 -9.46 6.43
C ASP A 38 16.48 -9.77 5.50
N LEU A 39 16.29 -10.68 4.55
CA LEU A 39 17.23 -10.97 3.46
C LEU A 39 17.15 -9.96 2.30
N GLY A 40 16.33 -8.90 2.42
CA GLY A 40 16.25 -7.80 1.46
C GLY A 40 15.26 -7.99 0.33
N VAL A 41 14.40 -9.01 0.36
CA VAL A 41 13.35 -9.22 -0.64
C VAL A 41 12.24 -8.20 -0.44
N SER A 42 12.10 -7.28 -1.38
CA SER A 42 11.01 -6.31 -1.39
C SER A 42 9.70 -6.92 -1.96
N SER A 43 8.59 -6.19 -1.78
CA SER A 43 7.31 -6.59 -2.39
C SER A 43 7.37 -6.69 -3.92
N ARG A 44 8.21 -5.87 -4.56
CA ARG A 44 8.45 -5.94 -6.00
C ARG A 44 9.16 -7.24 -6.37
N ASP A 45 10.18 -7.60 -5.60
CA ASP A 45 10.96 -8.81 -5.84
C ASP A 45 10.10 -10.06 -5.62
N ALA A 46 9.20 -10.05 -4.64
CA ALA A 46 8.22 -11.12 -4.42
C ALA A 46 7.31 -11.35 -5.63
N VAL A 47 6.88 -10.27 -6.32
CA VAL A 47 6.07 -10.40 -7.55
C VAL A 47 6.89 -11.01 -8.69
N VAL A 48 8.14 -10.57 -8.89
CA VAL A 48 9.02 -11.12 -9.92
C VAL A 48 9.31 -12.58 -9.65
N LEU A 49 9.70 -12.90 -8.40
CA LEU A 49 10.03 -14.24 -7.95
C LEU A 49 8.84 -15.21 -8.06
N SER A 50 7.61 -14.73 -7.78
CA SER A 50 6.39 -15.53 -7.96
C SER A 50 6.15 -15.90 -9.42
N GLY A 51 6.45 -15.01 -10.36
CA GLY A 51 6.40 -15.27 -11.80
C GLY A 51 7.39 -16.36 -12.22
N GLU A 52 8.66 -16.22 -11.83
CA GLU A 52 9.70 -17.19 -12.17
C GLU A 52 9.45 -18.58 -11.55
N LEU A 53 8.99 -18.61 -10.29
CA LEU A 53 8.59 -19.88 -9.65
C LEU A 53 7.37 -20.51 -10.32
N SER A 54 6.43 -19.69 -10.82
CA SER A 54 5.27 -20.22 -11.56
C SER A 54 5.69 -20.89 -12.87
N GLU A 55 6.60 -20.28 -13.61
CA GLU A 55 7.17 -20.86 -14.83
C GLU A 55 7.97 -22.15 -14.53
N LEU A 56 8.80 -22.10 -13.48
CA LEU A 56 9.66 -23.21 -13.07
C LEU A 56 8.87 -24.44 -12.62
N LEU A 57 7.79 -24.23 -11.87
CA LEU A 57 6.95 -25.29 -11.30
C LEU A 57 5.78 -25.70 -12.20
N GLY A 58 5.51 -24.94 -13.26
CA GLY A 58 4.36 -25.17 -14.16
C GLY A 58 3.01 -25.00 -13.47
N ARG A 59 2.95 -24.22 -12.37
CA ARG A 59 1.74 -23.90 -11.61
C ARG A 59 1.78 -22.48 -11.10
N THR A 60 0.63 -21.90 -10.80
CA THR A 60 0.56 -20.54 -10.25
C THR A 60 1.11 -20.48 -8.83
N VAL A 61 2.11 -19.62 -8.60
CA VAL A 61 2.62 -19.23 -7.29
C VAL A 61 2.19 -17.79 -7.03
N SER A 62 1.52 -17.54 -5.91
CA SER A 62 1.04 -16.21 -5.57
C SER A 62 2.12 -15.38 -4.85
N PRO A 63 2.24 -14.08 -5.10
CA PRO A 63 3.06 -13.20 -4.26
C PRO A 63 2.67 -13.27 -2.77
N ILE A 64 1.42 -13.63 -2.45
CA ILE A 64 0.94 -13.77 -1.07
C ILE A 64 1.61 -14.96 -0.36
N ASP A 65 1.98 -16.01 -1.10
CA ASP A 65 2.64 -17.19 -0.53
C ASP A 65 3.96 -16.83 0.18
N PHE A 66 4.62 -15.74 -0.24
CA PHE A 66 5.85 -15.24 0.40
C PHE A 66 5.60 -14.62 1.79
N TRP A 67 4.39 -14.12 2.03
CA TRP A 67 3.98 -13.58 3.32
C TRP A 67 3.45 -14.67 4.26
N GLU A 68 2.79 -15.68 3.70
CA GLU A 68 2.30 -16.84 4.47
C GLU A 68 3.45 -17.80 4.83
N HIS A 69 4.51 -17.83 4.00
CA HIS A 69 5.71 -18.65 4.19
C HIS A 69 6.97 -17.79 4.13
N PRO A 70 7.23 -16.99 5.19
CA PRO A 70 8.17 -15.88 5.13
C PRO A 70 9.65 -16.27 5.11
N THR A 71 10.02 -17.54 5.24
CA THR A 71 11.42 -18.01 5.21
C THR A 71 11.68 -18.92 4.02
N ILE A 72 12.94 -19.06 3.58
CA ILE A 72 13.31 -19.97 2.49
C ILE A 72 12.87 -21.41 2.79
N ASN A 73 13.08 -21.87 4.03
CA ASN A 73 12.70 -23.22 4.45
C ASN A 73 11.17 -23.42 4.39
N ALA A 74 10.39 -22.47 4.92
CA ALA A 74 8.94 -22.54 4.91
C ALA A 74 8.37 -22.49 3.49
N LEU A 75 8.90 -21.59 2.64
CA LEU A 75 8.47 -21.44 1.27
C LEU A 75 8.84 -22.68 0.41
N ALA A 76 10.06 -23.21 0.55
CA ALA A 76 10.49 -24.41 -0.17
C ALA A 76 9.65 -25.64 0.21
N ALA A 77 9.36 -25.83 1.49
CA ALA A 77 8.49 -26.90 1.97
C ALA A 77 7.06 -26.77 1.44
N TYR A 78 6.50 -25.57 1.43
CA TYR A 78 5.18 -25.27 0.87
C TYR A 78 5.13 -25.57 -0.63
N LEU A 79 6.12 -25.09 -1.38
CA LEU A 79 6.19 -25.27 -2.84
C LEU A 79 6.50 -26.70 -3.26
N ALA A 80 7.20 -27.48 -2.43
CA ALA A 80 7.47 -28.90 -2.69
C ALA A 80 6.25 -29.80 -2.38
N ALA A 81 5.33 -29.32 -1.56
CA ALA A 81 4.14 -30.09 -1.22
C ALA A 81 3.27 -30.32 -2.48
N PRO A 82 2.76 -31.55 -2.69
CA PRO A 82 1.79 -31.79 -3.74
C PRO A 82 0.54 -30.92 -3.51
N GLU A 83 -0.03 -30.43 -4.60
CA GLU A 83 -1.31 -29.72 -4.49
C GLU A 83 -2.33 -30.59 -3.75
N PRO A 84 -3.02 -30.03 -2.75
CA PRO A 84 -4.04 -30.79 -2.05
C PRO A 84 -5.11 -31.23 -3.04
N SER A 85 -5.39 -32.54 -3.06
CA SER A 85 -6.48 -33.07 -3.88
C SER A 85 -7.81 -32.37 -3.48
N PRO A 86 -8.74 -32.19 -4.44
CA PRO A 86 -10.01 -31.50 -4.16
C PRO A 86 -10.84 -32.10 -3.02
N ASP A 87 -10.53 -33.33 -2.60
CA ASP A 87 -11.21 -34.06 -1.54
C ASP A 87 -10.46 -34.06 -0.19
N SER A 88 -9.38 -33.29 -0.04
CA SER A 88 -8.64 -33.24 1.23
C SER A 88 -9.29 -32.31 2.25
N ASP A 89 -9.17 -32.64 3.56
CA ASP A 89 -9.64 -31.75 4.66
C ASP A 89 -9.04 -30.35 4.61
N ALA A 90 -7.90 -30.18 3.97
CA ALA A 90 -7.30 -28.89 3.68
C ALA A 90 -8.07 -28.12 2.58
N ALA A 91 -8.63 -28.81 1.59
CA ALA A 91 -9.53 -28.22 0.60
C ALA A 91 -10.86 -27.82 1.24
N VAL A 92 -11.35 -28.59 2.21
CA VAL A 92 -12.57 -28.24 2.99
C VAL A 92 -12.33 -26.99 3.86
N LYS A 93 -11.15 -26.86 4.47
CA LYS A 93 -10.78 -25.64 5.21
C LYS A 93 -10.52 -24.43 4.29
N ARG A 94 -10.02 -24.68 3.08
CA ARG A 94 -9.95 -23.66 2.01
C ARG A 94 -11.31 -23.42 1.37
N GLY A 95 -12.14 -24.45 1.23
CA GLY A 95 -13.54 -24.31 0.75
C GLY A 95 -14.45 -23.50 1.66
N ALA A 96 -14.17 -23.50 2.98
CA ALA A 96 -14.82 -22.54 3.89
C ALA A 96 -14.29 -21.09 3.73
N ARG A 97 -13.13 -20.91 3.05
CA ARG A 97 -12.63 -19.61 2.55
C ARG A 97 -13.04 -19.34 1.10
N ASN A 98 -13.47 -20.34 0.36
CA ASN A 98 -13.83 -20.24 -1.05
C ASN A 98 -15.33 -19.97 -1.26
N SER A 99 -15.82 -18.90 -0.67
CA SER A 99 -16.80 -18.08 -1.38
C SER A 99 -16.12 -17.21 -2.45
N LEU A 100 -14.89 -17.55 -2.87
CA LEU A 100 -14.12 -16.83 -3.89
C LEU A 100 -14.61 -17.07 -5.31
N ASP A 101 -15.48 -18.06 -5.52
CA ASP A 101 -16.20 -18.26 -6.78
C ASP A 101 -17.45 -17.38 -6.89
N GLU A 102 -17.84 -16.71 -5.80
CA GLU A 102 -18.93 -15.75 -5.85
C GLU A 102 -18.42 -14.40 -6.38
N PRO A 103 -19.01 -13.85 -7.46
CA PRO A 103 -18.57 -12.58 -8.01
C PRO A 103 -18.67 -11.45 -6.98
N ILE A 104 -17.60 -10.68 -6.82
CA ILE A 104 -17.57 -9.48 -5.98
C ILE A 104 -17.91 -8.28 -6.87
N ALA A 105 -18.98 -7.55 -6.53
CA ALA A 105 -19.40 -6.36 -7.24
C ALA A 105 -18.74 -5.12 -6.63
N VAL A 106 -18.09 -4.30 -7.46
CA VAL A 106 -17.75 -2.91 -7.13
C VAL A 106 -19.01 -2.08 -7.32
N VAL A 107 -19.58 -1.59 -6.23
CA VAL A 107 -20.88 -0.89 -6.25
C VAL A 107 -20.74 0.64 -6.20
N GLY A 108 -19.57 1.14 -5.77
CA GLY A 108 -19.27 2.57 -5.71
C GLY A 108 -17.79 2.85 -5.85
N MET A 109 -17.46 4.01 -6.38
CA MET A 109 -16.10 4.49 -6.58
C MET A 109 -16.02 5.97 -6.26
N GLY A 110 -14.94 6.38 -5.59
CA GLY A 110 -14.56 7.76 -5.38
C GLY A 110 -13.07 7.92 -5.65
N CYS A 111 -12.65 9.08 -6.09
CA CYS A 111 -11.23 9.35 -6.31
C CYS A 111 -10.89 10.82 -6.21
N ARG A 112 -9.65 11.10 -5.84
CA ARG A 112 -9.06 12.44 -5.84
C ARG A 112 -7.63 12.35 -6.32
N PHE A 113 -7.38 12.75 -7.57
CA PHE A 113 -6.04 12.69 -8.16
C PHE A 113 -5.60 14.06 -8.69
N PRO A 114 -4.28 14.28 -8.80
CA PRO A 114 -3.75 15.46 -9.48
C PRO A 114 -4.25 15.58 -10.92
N GLY A 115 -4.33 16.83 -11.40
CA GLY A 115 -4.81 17.11 -12.76
C GLY A 115 -6.31 17.41 -12.85
N GLY A 116 -6.93 17.75 -11.71
CA GLY A 116 -8.35 18.11 -11.64
C GLY A 116 -9.30 16.91 -11.66
N ILE A 117 -8.81 15.75 -11.27
CA ILE A 117 -9.57 14.50 -11.26
C ILE A 117 -10.24 14.34 -9.89
N SER A 118 -11.55 14.49 -9.84
CA SER A 118 -12.37 14.39 -8.62
C SER A 118 -13.49 13.36 -8.70
N CYS A 119 -13.62 12.64 -9.81
CA CYS A 119 -14.59 11.57 -9.96
C CYS A 119 -14.07 10.51 -10.95
N PRO A 120 -14.66 9.29 -10.96
CA PRO A 120 -14.25 8.22 -11.87
C PRO A 120 -14.32 8.59 -13.35
N GLU A 121 -15.33 9.35 -13.76
CA GLU A 121 -15.51 9.80 -15.15
C GLU A 121 -14.37 10.72 -15.58
N ALA A 122 -13.99 11.67 -14.73
CA ALA A 122 -12.87 12.57 -14.99
C ALA A 122 -11.54 11.81 -15.09
N LEU A 123 -11.36 10.74 -14.29
CA LEU A 123 -10.21 9.85 -14.41
C LEU A 123 -10.20 9.13 -15.76
N TRP A 124 -11.34 8.62 -16.18
CA TRP A 124 -11.47 7.93 -17.45
C TRP A 124 -11.12 8.85 -18.63
N ASP A 125 -11.67 10.05 -18.66
CA ASP A 125 -11.41 11.06 -19.70
C ASP A 125 -9.93 11.44 -19.72
N PHE A 126 -9.33 11.66 -18.54
CA PHE A 126 -7.91 11.98 -18.39
C PHE A 126 -7.01 10.88 -19.01
N LEU A 127 -7.34 9.61 -18.79
CA LEU A 127 -6.60 8.47 -19.32
C LEU A 127 -6.81 8.32 -20.84
N CYS A 128 -8.05 8.45 -21.32
CA CYS A 128 -8.37 8.37 -22.74
C CYS A 128 -7.68 9.48 -23.55
N GLU A 129 -7.61 10.67 -22.99
CA GLU A 129 -6.92 11.82 -23.60
C GLU A 129 -5.40 11.77 -23.43
N ARG A 130 -4.87 10.77 -22.70
CA ARG A 130 -3.43 10.62 -22.42
C ARG A 130 -2.81 11.87 -21.81
N ARG A 131 -3.54 12.55 -20.93
CA ARG A 131 -3.05 13.72 -20.21
C ARG A 131 -1.98 13.36 -19.21
N SER A 132 -1.20 14.35 -18.78
CA SER A 132 -0.22 14.25 -17.69
C SER A 132 -0.56 15.29 -16.63
N SER A 133 -0.46 14.90 -15.36
CA SER A 133 -0.64 15.80 -14.22
C SER A 133 0.70 16.32 -13.68
N ILE A 134 1.81 15.97 -14.31
CA ILE A 134 3.15 16.41 -13.86
C ILE A 134 3.24 17.93 -14.00
N SER A 135 3.56 18.58 -12.92
CA SER A 135 3.70 20.04 -12.81
C SER A 135 4.85 20.40 -11.88
N GLN A 136 5.20 21.67 -11.81
CA GLN A 136 6.10 22.13 -10.76
C GLN A 136 5.39 22.13 -9.41
N VAL A 137 6.15 21.84 -8.35
CA VAL A 137 5.64 21.91 -6.98
C VAL A 137 5.06 23.31 -6.71
N PRO A 138 3.83 23.40 -6.16
CA PRO A 138 3.24 24.67 -5.81
C PRO A 138 4.16 25.45 -4.85
N PRO A 139 4.48 26.73 -5.10
CA PRO A 139 5.44 27.50 -4.30
C PRO A 139 5.14 27.45 -2.79
N GLN A 140 3.86 27.53 -2.40
CA GLN A 140 3.41 27.49 -1.01
C GLN A 140 3.78 26.19 -0.29
N ARG A 141 4.00 25.09 -1.02
CA ARG A 141 4.41 23.82 -0.43
C ARG A 141 5.87 23.82 0.02
N TRP A 142 6.70 24.65 -0.60
CA TRP A 142 8.12 24.75 -0.30
C TRP A 142 8.46 25.95 0.59
N GLN A 143 7.56 26.92 0.66
CA GLN A 143 7.73 28.13 1.46
C GLN A 143 8.17 27.86 2.92
N PRO A 144 7.67 26.84 3.65
CA PRO A 144 8.13 26.51 5.00
C PRO A 144 9.62 26.12 5.09
N PHE A 145 10.20 25.69 4.00
CA PHE A 145 11.62 25.26 3.92
C PHE A 145 12.52 26.34 3.32
N GLU A 146 11.95 27.42 2.78
CA GLU A 146 12.71 28.54 2.21
C GLU A 146 13.22 29.42 3.37
N GLY A 147 14.48 29.83 3.27
CA GLY A 147 15.13 30.63 4.33
C GLY A 147 15.72 29.84 5.50
N GLY A 148 15.73 28.52 5.40
CA GLY A 148 16.41 27.62 6.33
C GLY A 148 17.94 27.69 6.28
N PRO A 149 18.65 26.87 7.08
CA PRO A 149 20.10 26.76 7.04
C PRO A 149 20.65 26.48 5.63
N PRO A 150 21.91 26.86 5.35
CA PRO A 150 22.51 26.64 4.02
C PRO A 150 22.43 25.19 3.50
N GLU A 151 22.46 24.21 4.40
CA GLU A 151 22.36 22.79 4.07
C GLU A 151 20.97 22.45 3.51
N VAL A 152 19.91 23.04 4.06
CA VAL A 152 18.52 22.89 3.58
C VAL A 152 18.38 23.51 2.21
N ALA A 153 18.89 24.75 2.02
CA ALA A 153 18.89 25.41 0.71
C ALA A 153 19.63 24.59 -0.36
N ALA A 154 20.78 24.01 0.01
CA ALA A 154 21.55 23.13 -0.88
C ALA A 154 20.81 21.81 -1.19
N ALA A 155 20.07 21.24 -0.25
CA ALA A 155 19.23 20.05 -0.46
C ALA A 155 18.07 20.39 -1.42
N LEU A 156 17.35 21.48 -1.18
CA LEU A 156 16.27 21.97 -2.04
C LEU A 156 16.72 22.22 -3.47
N ALA A 157 17.93 22.80 -3.65
CA ALA A 157 18.48 23.08 -4.97
C ALA A 157 18.79 21.81 -5.79
N ARG A 158 19.00 20.67 -5.12
CA ARG A 158 19.27 19.37 -5.77
C ARG A 158 18.01 18.49 -5.91
N THR A 159 16.93 18.85 -5.22
CA THR A 159 15.69 18.09 -5.26
C THR A 159 14.89 18.42 -6.51
N THR A 160 14.27 17.40 -7.12
CA THR A 160 13.34 17.65 -8.23
C THR A 160 12.18 18.52 -7.78
N ARG A 161 11.80 19.46 -8.65
CA ARG A 161 10.63 20.33 -8.44
C ARG A 161 9.42 19.89 -9.26
N TRP A 162 9.49 18.71 -9.86
CA TRP A 162 8.44 18.17 -10.70
C TRP A 162 7.78 16.97 -10.04
N GLY A 163 6.45 16.95 -10.07
CA GLY A 163 5.64 15.88 -9.53
C GLY A 163 4.18 16.09 -9.87
N SER A 164 3.32 15.27 -9.31
CA SER A 164 1.87 15.40 -9.44
C SER A 164 1.29 15.81 -8.09
N PHE A 165 0.62 16.97 -8.04
CA PHE A 165 0.20 17.59 -6.79
C PHE A 165 -1.32 17.81 -6.81
N LEU A 166 -1.97 17.46 -5.69
CA LEU A 166 -3.33 17.91 -5.42
C LEU A 166 -3.29 19.40 -5.03
N PRO A 167 -4.21 20.25 -5.53
CA PRO A 167 -4.17 21.68 -5.25
C PRO A 167 -4.55 21.99 -3.79
N ASP A 168 -5.67 21.53 -3.31
CA ASP A 168 -6.34 21.98 -2.10
C ASP A 168 -6.31 20.93 -1.00
N ILE A 169 -5.11 20.50 -0.57
CA ILE A 169 -4.93 19.49 0.48
C ILE A 169 -5.26 20.00 1.89
N ASP A 170 -5.39 21.29 2.05
CA ASP A 170 -5.77 21.99 3.27
C ASP A 170 -7.29 22.22 3.38
N ALA A 171 -8.00 22.14 2.26
CA ALA A 171 -9.46 22.20 2.27
C ALA A 171 -10.05 20.91 2.88
N PHE A 172 -10.98 21.09 3.82
CA PHE A 172 -11.70 19.98 4.47
C PHE A 172 -12.95 20.51 5.18
N ASP A 173 -14.09 19.91 4.93
CA ASP A 173 -15.33 20.26 5.62
C ASP A 173 -15.42 19.55 6.99
N ALA A 174 -14.69 20.11 7.97
CA ALA A 174 -14.62 19.55 9.31
C ALA A 174 -15.97 19.51 10.01
N GLU A 175 -16.82 20.54 9.79
CA GLU A 175 -18.15 20.62 10.40
C GLU A 175 -19.06 19.50 9.88
N PHE A 176 -19.01 19.19 8.58
CA PHE A 176 -19.77 18.09 7.99
C PHE A 176 -19.42 16.75 8.63
N PHE A 177 -18.16 16.53 8.96
CA PHE A 177 -17.69 15.29 9.61
C PHE A 177 -17.74 15.33 11.14
N GLU A 178 -18.35 16.34 11.73
CA GLU A 178 -18.44 16.54 13.19
C GLU A 178 -17.05 16.58 13.87
N ILE A 179 -16.03 17.08 13.16
CA ILE A 179 -14.65 17.21 13.62
C ILE A 179 -14.39 18.67 14.02
N SER A 180 -13.80 18.87 15.19
CA SER A 180 -13.47 20.21 15.62
C SER A 180 -12.37 20.85 14.75
N PRO A 181 -12.35 22.18 14.54
CA PRO A 181 -11.29 22.84 13.77
C PRO A 181 -9.89 22.53 14.30
N SER A 182 -9.71 22.49 15.62
CA SER A 182 -8.42 22.20 16.25
C SER A 182 -7.96 20.75 16.00
N GLU A 183 -8.88 19.80 15.90
CA GLU A 183 -8.57 18.43 15.50
C GLU A 183 -8.23 18.36 14.00
N ALA A 184 -9.05 19.01 13.16
CA ALA A 184 -8.86 19.03 11.72
C ALA A 184 -7.49 19.61 11.33
N ASP A 185 -7.02 20.65 12.00
CA ASP A 185 -5.69 21.22 11.80
C ASP A 185 -4.53 20.25 12.09
N LYS A 186 -4.75 19.28 12.97
CA LYS A 186 -3.76 18.27 13.33
C LYS A 186 -3.85 17.01 12.48
N MET A 187 -4.94 16.83 11.72
CA MET A 187 -5.13 15.66 10.88
C MET A 187 -4.25 15.71 9.64
N ASP A 188 -3.55 14.61 9.39
CA ASP A 188 -2.85 14.40 8.11
C ASP A 188 -3.83 14.62 6.95
N PRO A 189 -3.45 15.35 5.89
CA PRO A 189 -4.27 15.52 4.70
C PRO A 189 -4.81 14.20 4.12
N GLN A 190 -4.07 13.10 4.24
CA GLN A 190 -4.52 11.77 3.80
C GLN A 190 -5.76 11.31 4.56
N GLN A 191 -5.86 11.57 5.87
CA GLN A 191 -7.04 11.23 6.67
C GLN A 191 -8.26 12.04 6.22
N ARG A 192 -8.08 13.34 6.01
CA ARG A 192 -9.15 14.24 5.56
C ARG A 192 -9.68 13.87 4.19
N LEU A 193 -8.77 13.68 3.23
CA LEU A 193 -9.11 13.27 1.86
C LEU A 193 -9.80 11.92 1.81
N LEU A 194 -9.37 10.95 2.63
CA LEU A 194 -10.00 9.63 2.65
C LEU A 194 -11.44 9.69 3.16
N LEU A 195 -11.73 10.52 4.17
CA LEU A 195 -13.10 10.72 4.65
C LEU A 195 -14.01 11.25 3.54
N GLU A 196 -13.57 12.29 2.82
CA GLU A 196 -14.35 12.85 1.70
C GLU A 196 -14.55 11.86 0.57
N VAL A 197 -13.47 11.20 0.13
CA VAL A 197 -13.52 10.25 -0.98
C VAL A 197 -14.34 9.00 -0.61
N ALA A 198 -14.26 8.53 0.65
CA ALA A 198 -15.09 7.42 1.12
C ALA A 198 -16.58 7.81 1.13
N TRP A 199 -16.90 9.02 1.56
CA TRP A 199 -18.27 9.54 1.50
C TRP A 199 -18.78 9.60 0.07
N GLU A 200 -18.01 10.21 -0.85
CA GLU A 200 -18.34 10.30 -2.29
C GLU A 200 -18.52 8.91 -2.91
N ALA A 201 -17.72 7.91 -2.53
CA ALA A 201 -17.88 6.53 -3.00
C ALA A 201 -19.21 5.91 -2.55
N LEU A 202 -19.66 6.20 -1.32
CA LEU A 202 -20.97 5.76 -0.81
C LEU A 202 -22.12 6.47 -1.52
N GLU A 203 -21.99 7.77 -1.77
CA GLU A 203 -22.97 8.52 -2.57
C GLU A 203 -23.07 7.98 -4.00
N HIS A 204 -21.92 7.71 -4.63
CA HIS A 204 -21.88 7.09 -5.96
C HIS A 204 -22.56 5.71 -5.99
N ALA A 205 -22.45 4.95 -4.89
CA ALA A 205 -23.13 3.66 -4.71
C ALA A 205 -24.62 3.80 -4.40
N GLY A 206 -25.11 5.00 -4.06
CA GLY A 206 -26.45 5.19 -3.52
C GLY A 206 -26.67 4.57 -2.14
N ILE A 207 -25.59 4.38 -1.37
CA ILE A 207 -25.62 3.78 -0.02
C ILE A 207 -25.62 4.89 1.03
N PRO A 208 -26.73 5.10 1.77
CA PRO A 208 -26.72 6.03 2.89
C PRO A 208 -25.78 5.55 4.00
N PRO A 209 -24.78 6.35 4.42
CA PRO A 209 -23.77 5.92 5.41
C PRO A 209 -24.37 5.39 6.73
N GLY A 210 -25.48 5.97 7.17
CA GLY A 210 -26.18 5.53 8.38
C GLY A 210 -26.64 4.07 8.34
N THR A 211 -26.83 3.47 7.15
CA THR A 211 -27.24 2.05 7.01
C THR A 211 -26.09 1.10 7.30
N LEU A 212 -24.85 1.59 7.25
CA LEU A 212 -23.66 0.78 7.53
C LEU A 212 -23.39 0.65 9.04
N ARG A 213 -24.06 1.44 9.86
CA ARG A 213 -23.89 1.36 11.32
C ARG A 213 -24.27 -0.02 11.85
N ARG A 214 -23.34 -0.70 12.52
CA ARG A 214 -23.48 -2.06 13.07
C ARG A 214 -23.71 -3.14 11.99
N SER A 215 -23.38 -2.87 10.75
CA SER A 215 -23.36 -3.88 9.70
C SER A 215 -22.06 -4.70 9.75
N ALA A 216 -22.00 -5.77 8.95
CA ALA A 216 -20.78 -6.55 8.73
C ALA A 216 -19.88 -5.90 7.66
N THR A 217 -19.66 -4.59 7.74
CA THR A 217 -18.85 -3.82 6.79
C THR A 217 -17.44 -3.64 7.35
N GLY A 218 -16.44 -4.06 6.58
CA GLY A 218 -15.03 -3.81 6.89
C GLY A 218 -14.51 -2.56 6.17
N VAL A 219 -13.58 -1.85 6.80
CA VAL A 219 -12.83 -0.74 6.19
C VAL A 219 -11.38 -1.15 6.06
N PHE A 220 -10.86 -1.12 4.84
CA PHE A 220 -9.47 -1.48 4.51
C PHE A 220 -8.82 -0.30 3.80
N ALA A 221 -7.89 0.37 4.46
CA ALA A 221 -7.20 1.52 3.91
C ALA A 221 -5.70 1.24 3.80
N GLY A 222 -5.12 1.49 2.62
CA GLY A 222 -3.68 1.51 2.41
C GLY A 222 -3.18 2.94 2.45
N ALA A 223 -2.23 3.24 3.32
CA ALA A 223 -1.60 4.54 3.43
C ALA A 223 -0.10 4.38 3.64
N CYS A 224 0.69 5.30 3.13
CA CYS A 224 2.13 5.24 3.19
C CYS A 224 2.69 6.62 3.48
N LEU A 225 3.66 6.68 4.39
CA LEU A 225 4.36 7.88 4.85
C LEU A 225 3.46 8.85 5.64
N SER A 226 3.98 9.38 6.72
CA SER A 226 3.33 10.39 7.59
C SER A 226 4.29 11.52 7.89
N GLU A 227 4.73 12.24 6.84
CA GLU A 227 5.58 13.41 7.04
C GLU A 227 4.84 14.52 7.76
N TYR A 228 3.52 14.60 7.60
CA TYR A 228 2.70 15.59 8.28
C TYR A 228 2.81 15.47 9.81
N GLY A 229 2.74 14.25 10.33
CA GLY A 229 2.94 13.99 11.76
C GLY A 229 4.33 14.40 12.25
N ALA A 230 5.37 14.16 11.45
CA ALA A 230 6.73 14.59 11.76
C ALA A 230 6.88 16.12 11.75
N MET A 231 6.29 16.79 10.76
CA MET A 231 6.28 18.26 10.68
C MET A 231 5.51 18.89 11.85
N ALA A 232 4.33 18.36 12.18
CA ALA A 232 3.51 18.84 13.29
C ALA A 232 4.19 18.63 14.65
N SER A 233 5.07 17.65 14.78
CA SER A 233 5.84 17.36 16.00
C SER A 233 7.18 18.09 16.09
N ALA A 234 7.59 18.80 15.04
CA ALA A 234 8.87 19.53 15.02
C ALA A 234 8.91 20.66 16.05
N ASP A 235 7.77 21.29 16.35
CA ASP A 235 7.60 22.27 17.43
C ASP A 235 6.81 21.63 18.57
N LEU A 236 7.52 21.24 19.63
CA LEU A 236 6.92 20.60 20.80
C LEU A 236 5.91 21.52 21.53
N SER A 237 5.97 22.82 21.34
CA SER A 237 5.00 23.77 21.94
C SER A 237 3.62 23.68 21.26
N GLN A 238 3.55 23.12 20.07
CA GLN A 238 2.32 22.93 19.28
C GLN A 238 1.72 21.53 19.42
N VAL A 239 2.40 20.62 20.14
CA VAL A 239 1.93 19.26 20.35
C VAL A 239 0.82 19.25 21.40
N ASP A 240 -0.33 18.70 21.05
CA ASP A 240 -1.51 18.55 21.90
C ASP A 240 -2.11 17.14 21.84
N GLY A 241 -3.29 16.94 22.44
CA GLY A 241 -3.98 15.65 22.45
C GLY A 241 -4.34 15.12 21.06
N TRP A 242 -4.52 15.99 20.08
CA TRP A 242 -4.90 15.63 18.71
C TRP A 242 -3.69 15.31 17.81
N SER A 243 -2.50 15.77 18.17
CA SER A 243 -1.30 15.61 17.36
C SER A 243 -0.95 14.14 17.10
N ASN A 244 -1.14 13.28 18.09
CA ASN A 244 -0.87 11.84 17.93
C ASN A 244 -1.90 11.16 17.01
N SER A 245 -3.20 11.41 17.21
CA SER A 245 -4.26 10.84 16.38
C SER A 245 -4.25 11.41 14.96
N GLY A 246 -3.89 12.67 14.81
CA GLY A 246 -3.77 13.34 13.51
C GLY A 246 -2.65 12.78 12.64
N GLY A 247 -1.50 12.40 13.24
CA GLY A 247 -0.36 11.82 12.53
C GLY A 247 -0.35 10.30 12.42
N ALA A 248 -1.22 9.58 13.14
CA ALA A 248 -1.20 8.12 13.18
C ALA A 248 -1.89 7.49 11.98
N MET A 249 -1.13 6.75 11.17
CA MET A 249 -1.65 6.06 9.97
C MET A 249 -2.70 4.99 10.31
N SER A 250 -2.58 4.32 11.46
CA SER A 250 -3.53 3.30 11.92
C SER A 250 -4.93 3.85 12.19
N ILE A 251 -5.08 5.16 12.36
CA ILE A 251 -6.38 5.81 12.61
C ILE A 251 -7.16 6.05 11.30
N ILE A 252 -6.51 6.05 10.16
CA ILE A 252 -7.16 6.32 8.86
C ILE A 252 -8.41 5.46 8.63
N ALA A 253 -8.36 4.17 8.93
CA ALA A 253 -9.49 3.25 8.76
C ALA A 253 -10.52 3.29 9.90
N ASN A 254 -10.24 4.04 10.97
CA ASN A 254 -11.07 4.06 12.19
C ASN A 254 -11.76 5.41 12.44
N ARG A 255 -11.66 6.32 11.49
CA ARG A 255 -12.34 7.63 11.56
C ARG A 255 -13.74 7.61 10.97
#